data_16b17db5bdd8006040dbb4d84900667e
#
_entry.id   16b17db5bdd8006040dbb4d84900667e
#
_cell.length_a   1.000
_cell.length_b   1.000
_cell.length_c   1.000
_cell.angle_alpha   90.00
_cell.angle_beta   90.00
_cell.angle_gamma   90.00
#
_symmetry.space_group_name_H-M   'P 1'
#
loop_
_entity.id
_entity.type
_entity.pdbx_description
1 polymer ?
#
loop_
_entity_poly.entity_id
_entity_poly.type
_entity_poly.pdbx_seq_one_letter_code
_entity_poly.pdbx_strand_id
1 'polypeptide(L)'
;EMTSSLVGSEMCIRDRYLTADQISTLAQLLLQKGNWKGEQLVPQWWIEEMGQSRVVIPGDEKKALTHYAYHIKAGKEIFAAEGAFGQYLVCFRELPVAIGITAGAREYLAADICLKYMKEAVSIPCPEEKREEGEKYLEAKIKSLSLPQPEGRLKTAEKELSGLFNREIIFTENPRNIESAKIIPEGCKLRLEMIVQGEKKIAYAGFKSWKQNDLYPDDFTKRYHSIAYGMDQETLYLSVGLLNTSYREEYSFWVNSKDTVIATWRPNVTYLPEQPDMVWKFTGNFKS
;
A
#
# COMPACT_ATOMS: atom_id res chain seq x y z
N GLU A 1 -11.93 -1.98 20.56
CA GLU A 1 -12.20 -0.54 20.70
C GLU A 1 -11.18 0.17 19.83
N MET A 2 -11.58 0.53 18.65
CA MET A 2 -10.82 1.52 17.91
C MET A 2 -11.02 2.81 18.66
N THR A 3 -10.08 3.07 19.52
CA THR A 3 -10.04 4.34 20.18
C THR A 3 -9.93 5.39 19.10
N SER A 4 -10.81 6.29 19.18
CA SER A 4 -10.93 7.58 18.56
C SER A 4 -9.68 8.46 18.66
N SER A 5 -8.56 7.89 19.01
CA SER A 5 -7.24 8.52 18.92
C SER A 5 -6.92 9.08 17.56
N LEU A 6 -7.89 9.03 16.72
CA LEU A 6 -7.84 9.37 15.34
C LEU A 6 -8.75 10.52 15.05
N VAL A 7 -8.68 11.47 15.94
CA VAL A 7 -9.17 12.80 15.69
C VAL A 7 -8.67 13.25 14.31
N GLY A 8 -9.59 13.50 13.42
CA GLY A 8 -9.32 13.85 12.03
C GLY A 8 -9.31 12.68 11.04
N SER A 9 -9.26 11.46 11.50
CA SER A 9 -9.24 10.29 10.64
C SER A 9 -10.61 9.60 10.52
N GLU A 10 -11.54 9.89 11.41
CA GLU A 10 -12.95 9.53 11.22
C GLU A 10 -13.57 10.19 9.99
N MET A 11 -12.90 11.22 9.49
CA MET A 11 -13.27 11.93 8.28
C MET A 11 -12.68 11.34 7.00
N CYS A 12 -11.78 10.40 7.12
CA CYS A 12 -11.26 9.68 5.97
C CYS A 12 -12.16 8.48 5.69
N ILE A 13 -12.11 7.94 4.48
CA ILE A 13 -12.79 6.73 3.98
C ILE A 13 -12.39 5.48 4.80
N ARG A 14 -12.07 5.63 6.04
CA ARG A 14 -11.40 4.72 6.94
C ARG A 14 -12.21 3.51 7.33
N ASP A 15 -13.51 3.66 7.35
CA ASP A 15 -14.43 2.60 7.75
C ASP A 15 -14.87 1.75 6.57
N ARG A 16 -14.25 1.94 5.39
CA ARG A 16 -14.61 1.22 4.20
C ARG A 16 -13.39 0.57 3.56
N TYR A 17 -13.49 -0.73 3.41
CA TYR A 17 -12.51 -1.52 2.66
C TYR A 17 -12.96 -1.61 1.21
N LEU A 18 -12.41 -0.74 0.36
CA LEU A 18 -12.75 -0.66 -1.06
C LEU A 18 -11.53 -0.93 -1.91
N THR A 19 -11.74 -1.65 -3.01
CA THR A 19 -10.74 -1.79 -4.06
C THR A 19 -10.67 -0.51 -4.90
N ALA A 20 -9.59 -0.33 -5.67
CA ALA A 20 -9.47 0.80 -6.59
C ALA A 20 -10.64 0.85 -7.59
N ASP A 21 -11.14 -0.30 -8.07
CA ASP A 21 -12.31 -0.38 -8.95
C ASP A 21 -13.59 0.12 -8.28
N GLN A 22 -13.79 -0.24 -7.01
CA GLN A 22 -14.94 0.23 -6.24
C GLN A 22 -14.88 1.73 -5.99
N ILE A 23 -13.68 2.27 -5.68
CA ILE A 23 -13.47 3.72 -5.55
C ILE A 23 -13.71 4.41 -6.89
N SER A 24 -13.25 3.84 -8.00
CA SER A 24 -13.50 4.37 -9.35
C SER A 24 -14.99 4.38 -9.69
N THR A 25 -15.75 3.37 -9.27
CA THR A 25 -17.21 3.32 -9.44
C THR A 25 -17.89 4.46 -8.67
N LEU A 26 -17.47 4.74 -7.45
CA LEU A 26 -17.96 5.90 -6.68
C LEU A 26 -17.58 7.22 -7.35
N ALA A 27 -16.34 7.31 -7.86
CA ALA A 27 -15.89 8.50 -8.60
C ALA A 27 -16.74 8.72 -9.86
N GLN A 28 -17.09 7.67 -10.57
CA GLN A 28 -17.98 7.72 -11.74
C GLN A 28 -19.38 8.23 -11.34
N LEU A 29 -19.95 7.78 -10.22
CA LEU A 29 -21.22 8.29 -9.72
C LEU A 29 -21.17 9.81 -9.47
N LEU A 30 -20.07 10.31 -8.85
CA LEU A 30 -19.89 11.75 -8.64
C LEU A 30 -19.73 12.49 -9.96
N LEU A 31 -18.94 11.96 -10.90
CA LEU A 31 -18.75 12.53 -12.24
C LEU A 31 -20.08 12.63 -13.01
N GLN A 32 -20.96 11.65 -12.86
CA GLN A 32 -22.31 11.61 -13.43
C GLN A 32 -23.35 12.40 -12.63
N LYS A 33 -22.90 13.29 -11.74
CA LYS A 33 -23.76 14.13 -10.89
C LYS A 33 -24.80 13.35 -10.09
N GLY A 34 -24.40 12.18 -9.59
CA GLY A 34 -25.23 11.33 -8.75
C GLY A 34 -26.22 10.45 -9.51
N ASN A 35 -26.23 10.46 -10.85
CA ASN A 35 -27.04 9.56 -11.65
C ASN A 35 -26.28 8.25 -11.91
N TRP A 36 -26.93 7.12 -11.65
CA TRP A 36 -26.38 5.80 -11.90
C TRP A 36 -27.34 4.96 -12.72
N LYS A 37 -26.97 4.61 -13.94
CA LYS A 37 -27.78 3.80 -14.84
C LYS A 37 -29.23 4.33 -15.05
N GLY A 38 -29.38 5.66 -15.06
CA GLY A 38 -30.66 6.34 -15.25
C GLY A 38 -31.43 6.65 -13.97
N GLU A 39 -30.94 6.21 -12.82
CA GLU A 39 -31.52 6.51 -11.50
C GLU A 39 -30.70 7.57 -10.76
N GLN A 40 -31.37 8.59 -10.20
CA GLN A 40 -30.73 9.63 -9.41
C GLN A 40 -30.54 9.13 -7.98
N LEU A 41 -29.37 8.54 -7.66
CA LEU A 41 -29.06 8.01 -6.34
C LEU A 41 -28.65 9.09 -5.33
N VAL A 42 -27.97 10.13 -5.81
CA VAL A 42 -27.56 11.29 -5.00
C VAL A 42 -28.03 12.56 -5.71
N PRO A 43 -28.70 13.49 -5.01
CA PRO A 43 -29.18 14.72 -5.65
C PRO A 43 -28.05 15.48 -6.37
N GLN A 44 -28.29 15.89 -7.62
CA GLN A 44 -27.29 16.60 -8.42
C GLN A 44 -26.76 17.85 -7.71
N TRP A 45 -27.66 18.64 -7.11
CA TRP A 45 -27.29 19.86 -6.40
C TRP A 45 -26.31 19.58 -5.25
N TRP A 46 -26.40 18.40 -4.60
CA TRP A 46 -25.48 18.04 -3.53
C TRP A 46 -24.08 17.74 -4.07
N ILE A 47 -23.97 17.04 -5.20
CA ILE A 47 -22.68 16.78 -5.84
C ILE A 47 -22.02 18.08 -6.29
N GLU A 48 -22.80 18.99 -6.83
CA GLU A 48 -22.31 20.31 -7.24
C GLU A 48 -21.83 21.11 -6.03
N GLU A 49 -22.56 21.05 -4.92
CA GLU A 49 -22.23 21.72 -3.67
C GLU A 49 -20.95 21.15 -3.03
N MET A 50 -20.81 19.81 -2.99
CA MET A 50 -19.61 19.15 -2.49
C MET A 50 -18.33 19.56 -3.23
N GLY A 51 -18.44 19.78 -4.52
CA GLY A 51 -17.31 20.16 -5.38
C GLY A 51 -16.96 21.64 -5.34
N GLN A 52 -17.65 22.48 -4.55
CA GLN A 52 -17.37 23.91 -4.47
C GLN A 52 -16.11 24.21 -3.65
N SER A 53 -15.43 25.31 -4.01
CA SER A 53 -14.29 25.83 -3.25
C SER A 53 -14.77 26.65 -2.06
N ARG A 54 -14.90 26.03 -0.88
CA ARG A 54 -15.45 26.67 0.32
C ARG A 54 -14.37 27.30 1.20
N VAL A 55 -13.38 26.54 1.59
CA VAL A 55 -12.35 26.96 2.53
C VAL A 55 -10.98 26.74 1.90
N VAL A 56 -10.13 27.75 1.88
CA VAL A 56 -8.75 27.63 1.39
C VAL A 56 -7.94 26.70 2.31
N ILE A 57 -7.15 25.81 1.73
CA ILE A 57 -6.20 24.98 2.45
C ILE A 57 -4.86 25.72 2.50
N PRO A 58 -4.43 26.22 3.67
CA PRO A 58 -3.16 26.95 3.77
C PRO A 58 -1.97 26.09 3.34
N GLY A 59 -1.07 26.63 2.55
CA GLY A 59 0.12 25.94 2.06
C GLY A 59 -0.07 25.07 0.82
N ASP A 60 -1.30 24.94 0.32
CA ASP A 60 -1.62 24.15 -0.87
C ASP A 60 -1.85 25.00 -2.14
N GLU A 61 -1.44 26.26 -2.15
CA GLU A 61 -1.73 27.22 -3.24
C GLU A 61 -1.19 26.78 -4.60
N LYS A 62 -0.16 25.93 -4.61
CA LYS A 62 0.48 25.41 -5.84
C LYS A 62 0.01 24.00 -6.21
N LYS A 63 -0.84 23.38 -5.39
CA LYS A 63 -1.35 22.03 -5.64
C LYS A 63 -2.59 22.06 -6.54
N ALA A 64 -2.96 20.90 -7.07
CA ALA A 64 -4.17 20.72 -7.85
C ALA A 64 -5.46 20.93 -7.03
N LEU A 65 -5.39 20.69 -5.71
CA LEU A 65 -6.48 20.79 -4.76
C LEU A 65 -6.16 21.87 -3.72
N THR A 66 -6.81 23.01 -3.81
CA THR A 66 -6.50 24.23 -3.03
C THR A 66 -7.56 24.58 -1.99
N HIS A 67 -8.72 23.96 -2.05
CA HIS A 67 -9.85 24.25 -1.17
C HIS A 67 -10.44 22.97 -0.59
N TYR A 68 -11.15 23.13 0.52
CA TYR A 68 -11.88 22.06 1.20
C TYR A 68 -13.36 22.42 1.31
N ALA A 69 -14.22 21.43 1.11
CA ALA A 69 -15.65 21.48 1.35
C ALA A 69 -16.07 20.17 2.03
N TYR A 70 -17.27 19.76 1.98
CA TYR A 70 -17.91 18.58 2.60
C TYR A 70 -17.14 17.24 2.40
N HIS A 71 -15.99 17.06 3.07
CA HIS A 71 -15.05 15.95 2.93
C HIS A 71 -14.43 15.78 1.52
N ILE A 72 -14.57 16.80 0.68
CA ILE A 72 -14.00 16.86 -0.66
C ILE A 72 -13.01 18.03 -0.72
N LYS A 73 -11.86 17.79 -1.29
CA LYS A 73 -10.94 18.83 -1.70
C LYS A 73 -11.31 19.30 -3.12
N ALA A 74 -11.26 20.57 -3.37
CA ALA A 74 -11.62 21.18 -4.64
C ALA A 74 -10.47 22.01 -5.20
N GLY A 75 -10.28 21.92 -6.50
CA GLY A 75 -9.39 22.73 -7.30
C GLY A 75 -10.10 23.30 -8.53
N LYS A 76 -9.35 24.00 -9.36
CA LYS A 76 -9.87 24.60 -10.58
C LYS A 76 -10.36 23.54 -11.58
N GLU A 77 -9.60 22.45 -11.74
CA GLU A 77 -9.80 21.48 -12.81
C GLU A 77 -10.32 20.14 -12.30
N ILE A 78 -10.13 19.85 -11.02
CA ILE A 78 -10.54 18.60 -10.39
C ILE A 78 -11.16 18.85 -9.02
N PHE A 79 -11.90 17.87 -8.54
CA PHE A 79 -12.24 17.74 -7.12
C PHE A 79 -12.01 16.28 -6.70
N ALA A 80 -11.70 16.07 -5.44
CA ALA A 80 -11.30 14.73 -4.95
C ALA A 80 -11.64 14.49 -3.48
N ALA A 81 -12.02 13.27 -3.15
CA ALA A 81 -11.83 12.77 -1.79
C ALA A 81 -10.37 12.31 -1.65
N GLU A 82 -9.72 12.70 -0.57
CA GLU A 82 -8.33 12.37 -0.28
C GLU A 82 -8.24 11.73 1.10
N GLY A 83 -7.75 10.52 1.14
CA GLY A 83 -7.51 9.75 2.36
C GLY A 83 -6.02 9.57 2.64
N ALA A 84 -5.71 9.21 3.88
CA ALA A 84 -4.35 8.99 4.33
C ALA A 84 -3.61 7.99 3.44
N PHE A 85 -2.33 8.25 3.22
CA PHE A 85 -1.41 7.40 2.46
C PHE A 85 -1.77 7.17 1.00
N GLY A 86 -2.54 8.09 0.38
CA GLY A 86 -2.79 8.05 -1.05
C GLY A 86 -4.04 7.27 -1.46
N GLN A 87 -5.08 7.30 -0.63
CA GLN A 87 -6.41 6.85 -1.04
C GLN A 87 -7.11 8.02 -1.73
N TYR A 88 -7.44 7.89 -3.02
CA TYR A 88 -8.07 8.98 -3.75
C TYR A 88 -9.26 8.52 -4.57
N LEU A 89 -10.25 9.40 -4.60
CA LEU A 89 -11.31 9.45 -5.56
C LEU A 89 -11.20 10.80 -6.27
N VAL A 90 -10.84 10.82 -7.56
CA VAL A 90 -10.60 12.06 -8.31
C VAL A 90 -11.61 12.17 -9.44
N CYS A 91 -12.25 13.33 -9.57
CA CYS A 91 -13.16 13.68 -10.67
C CYS A 91 -12.64 14.90 -11.40
N PHE A 92 -12.60 14.84 -12.73
CA PHE A 92 -12.29 15.96 -13.59
C PHE A 92 -13.54 16.77 -13.91
N ARG A 93 -13.43 18.11 -13.92
CA ARG A 93 -14.60 18.97 -14.14
C ARG A 93 -15.02 19.05 -15.61
N GLU A 94 -14.04 19.09 -16.51
CA GLU A 94 -14.24 19.30 -17.92
C GLU A 94 -13.97 18.05 -18.78
N LEU A 95 -13.45 16.98 -18.15
CA LEU A 95 -13.18 15.71 -18.83
C LEU A 95 -14.09 14.62 -18.28
N PRO A 96 -14.58 13.71 -19.11
CA PRO A 96 -15.37 12.57 -18.65
C PRO A 96 -14.48 11.50 -17.99
N VAL A 97 -13.68 11.90 -17.01
CA VAL A 97 -12.67 11.08 -16.36
C VAL A 97 -12.88 11.07 -14.85
N ALA A 98 -12.94 9.88 -14.29
CA ALA A 98 -12.94 9.61 -12.87
C ALA A 98 -11.88 8.57 -12.56
N ILE A 99 -11.13 8.74 -11.45
CA ILE A 99 -10.01 7.88 -11.08
C ILE A 99 -10.16 7.46 -9.63
N GLY A 100 -10.04 6.16 -9.37
CA GLY A 100 -9.92 5.60 -8.04
C GLY A 100 -8.48 5.11 -7.78
N ILE A 101 -7.93 5.44 -6.62
CA ILE A 101 -6.56 5.06 -6.24
C ILE A 101 -6.58 4.48 -4.84
N THR A 102 -5.90 3.34 -4.67
CA THR A 102 -5.48 2.83 -3.36
C THR A 102 -3.95 2.75 -3.35
N ALA A 103 -3.32 3.33 -2.36
CA ALA A 103 -1.86 3.38 -2.27
C ALA A 103 -1.35 3.30 -0.83
N GLY A 104 -0.07 3.04 -0.69
CA GLY A 104 0.70 3.20 0.54
C GLY A 104 1.83 4.21 0.30
N ALA A 105 1.47 5.46 0.03
CA ALA A 105 2.39 6.55 -0.27
C ALA A 105 2.49 7.53 0.89
N ARG A 106 3.69 8.08 1.11
CA ARG A 106 3.92 9.07 2.17
C ARG A 106 3.45 10.47 1.79
N GLU A 107 3.52 10.79 0.51
CA GLU A 107 3.23 12.12 -0.01
C GLU A 107 1.84 12.20 -0.64
N TYR A 108 1.18 13.33 -0.46
CA TYR A 108 -0.14 13.61 -0.99
C TYR A 108 -0.05 14.28 -2.38
N LEU A 109 0.53 13.57 -3.36
CA LEU A 109 0.78 14.08 -4.71
C LEU A 109 -0.06 13.38 -5.80
N ALA A 110 -0.88 12.40 -5.45
CA ALA A 110 -1.57 11.60 -6.46
C ALA A 110 -2.54 12.43 -7.31
N ALA A 111 -3.22 13.42 -6.73
CA ALA A 111 -4.10 14.32 -7.48
C ALA A 111 -3.33 15.17 -8.51
N ASP A 112 -2.16 15.70 -8.13
CA ASP A 112 -1.30 16.49 -9.03
C ASP A 112 -0.74 15.63 -10.16
N ILE A 113 -0.32 14.40 -9.84
CA ILE A 113 0.15 13.41 -10.81
C ILE A 113 -0.97 13.08 -11.82
N CYS A 114 -2.18 12.78 -11.32
CA CYS A 114 -3.34 12.51 -12.18
C CYS A 114 -3.63 13.68 -13.11
N LEU A 115 -3.67 14.88 -12.57
CA LEU A 115 -3.94 16.09 -13.37
C LEU A 115 -2.89 16.28 -14.46
N LYS A 116 -1.61 16.16 -14.12
CA LYS A 116 -0.50 16.28 -15.08
C LYS A 116 -0.63 15.30 -16.23
N TYR A 117 -0.71 14.02 -15.92
CA TYR A 117 -0.71 12.97 -16.95
C TYR A 117 -2.01 12.93 -17.76
N MET A 118 -3.14 13.28 -17.15
CA MET A 118 -4.39 13.39 -17.92
C MET A 118 -4.38 14.55 -18.91
N LYS A 119 -3.81 15.69 -18.52
CA LYS A 119 -3.60 16.81 -19.48
C LYS A 119 -2.70 16.42 -20.64
N GLU A 120 -1.62 15.72 -20.35
CA GLU A 120 -0.72 15.20 -21.38
C GLU A 120 -1.47 14.20 -22.29
N ALA A 121 -2.18 13.23 -21.72
CA ALA A 121 -2.89 12.20 -22.46
C ALA A 121 -3.95 12.78 -23.43
N VAL A 122 -4.78 13.72 -22.96
CA VAL A 122 -5.82 14.33 -23.81
C VAL A 122 -5.27 15.27 -24.88
N SER A 123 -4.02 15.73 -24.75
CA SER A 123 -3.35 16.55 -25.75
C SER A 123 -2.75 15.75 -26.91
N ILE A 124 -2.65 14.42 -26.78
CA ILE A 124 -2.05 13.53 -27.77
C ILE A 124 -3.17 13.00 -28.67
N PRO A 125 -3.15 13.31 -29.99
CA PRO A 125 -4.11 12.73 -30.92
C PRO A 125 -3.98 11.21 -30.95
N CYS A 126 -5.11 10.50 -30.82
CA CYS A 126 -5.16 9.05 -30.95
C CYS A 126 -5.91 8.70 -32.26
N PRO A 127 -5.21 8.39 -33.35
CA PRO A 127 -5.83 7.94 -34.58
C PRO A 127 -6.62 6.65 -34.36
N GLU A 128 -7.82 6.53 -34.95
CA GLU A 128 -8.70 5.38 -34.77
C GLU A 128 -8.03 4.07 -35.17
N GLU A 129 -7.17 4.09 -36.20
CA GLU A 129 -6.39 2.91 -36.64
C GLU A 129 -5.41 2.38 -35.59
N LYS A 130 -5.02 3.18 -34.59
CA LYS A 130 -4.13 2.77 -33.49
C LYS A 130 -4.86 2.36 -32.21
N ARG A 131 -6.16 2.48 -32.19
CA ARG A 131 -6.97 2.21 -30.99
C ARG A 131 -6.83 0.77 -30.52
N GLU A 132 -6.98 -0.20 -31.43
CA GLU A 132 -6.88 -1.62 -31.10
C GLU A 132 -5.48 -2.00 -30.58
N GLU A 133 -4.43 -1.42 -31.15
CA GLU A 133 -3.06 -1.61 -30.68
C GLU A 133 -2.87 -1.04 -29.27
N GLY A 134 -3.42 0.16 -29.04
CA GLY A 134 -3.39 0.82 -27.73
C GLY A 134 -4.13 0.02 -26.66
N GLU A 135 -5.29 -0.53 -26.97
CA GLU A 135 -6.06 -1.37 -26.05
C GLU A 135 -5.29 -2.64 -25.69
N LYS A 136 -4.70 -3.34 -26.66
CA LYS A 136 -3.85 -4.52 -26.41
C LYS A 136 -2.63 -4.18 -25.54
N TYR A 137 -1.99 -3.03 -25.81
CA TYR A 137 -0.87 -2.57 -25.00
C TYR A 137 -1.30 -2.31 -23.55
N LEU A 138 -2.43 -1.62 -23.34
CA LEU A 138 -2.97 -1.33 -22.02
C LEU A 138 -3.30 -2.60 -21.26
N GLU A 139 -3.97 -3.56 -21.88
CA GLU A 139 -4.26 -4.86 -21.26
C GLU A 139 -2.99 -5.61 -20.85
N ALA A 140 -1.99 -5.65 -21.74
CA ALA A 140 -0.70 -6.28 -21.42
C ALA A 140 0.01 -5.56 -20.26
N LYS A 141 -0.04 -4.23 -20.25
CA LYS A 141 0.52 -3.41 -19.16
C LYS A 141 -0.17 -3.70 -17.85
N ILE A 142 -1.51 -3.70 -17.81
CA ILE A 142 -2.29 -4.00 -16.59
C ILE A 142 -1.94 -5.39 -16.05
N LYS A 143 -1.89 -6.41 -16.91
CA LYS A 143 -1.51 -7.79 -16.52
C LYS A 143 -0.07 -7.90 -15.99
N SER A 144 0.81 -7.00 -16.38
CA SER A 144 2.22 -6.98 -15.93
C SER A 144 2.44 -6.21 -14.62
N LEU A 145 1.45 -5.47 -14.12
CA LEU A 145 1.58 -4.72 -12.89
C LEU A 145 1.71 -5.66 -11.68
N SER A 146 2.71 -5.39 -10.86
CA SER A 146 2.92 -6.08 -9.59
C SER A 146 3.51 -5.12 -8.57
N LEU A 147 3.32 -5.42 -7.29
CA LEU A 147 4.01 -4.70 -6.24
C LEU A 147 5.54 -4.89 -6.38
N PRO A 148 6.34 -3.88 -5.98
CA PRO A 148 7.79 -4.00 -5.99
C PRO A 148 8.24 -5.27 -5.26
N GLN A 149 9.17 -5.98 -5.86
CA GLN A 149 9.74 -7.21 -5.30
C GLN A 149 10.81 -6.87 -4.25
N PRO A 150 11.00 -7.72 -3.22
CA PRO A 150 12.08 -7.53 -2.27
C PRO A 150 13.44 -7.55 -2.95
N GLU A 151 14.41 -6.91 -2.31
CA GLU A 151 15.81 -6.90 -2.75
C GLU A 151 16.40 -8.32 -2.81
N GLY A 152 17.63 -8.42 -3.30
CA GLY A 152 18.34 -9.68 -3.46
C GLY A 152 18.02 -10.41 -4.77
N ARG A 153 18.91 -11.30 -5.19
CA ARG A 153 18.85 -12.02 -6.46
C ARG A 153 18.88 -13.53 -6.32
N LEU A 154 19.36 -14.03 -5.19
CA LEU A 154 19.50 -15.46 -4.94
C LEU A 154 18.16 -16.06 -4.52
N LYS A 155 17.96 -17.31 -4.91
CA LYS A 155 16.80 -18.12 -4.56
C LYS A 155 17.13 -19.14 -3.46
N THR A 156 18.37 -19.56 -3.42
CA THR A 156 18.90 -20.53 -2.46
C THR A 156 19.93 -19.85 -1.57
N ALA A 157 20.08 -20.34 -0.36
CA ALA A 157 21.06 -19.83 0.58
C ALA A 157 22.48 -20.12 0.07
N GLU A 158 23.31 -19.10 0.05
CA GLU A 158 24.75 -19.23 0.01
C GLU A 158 25.26 -19.73 1.37
N LYS A 159 26.54 -20.08 1.45
CA LYS A 159 27.15 -20.62 2.66
C LYS A 159 27.00 -19.69 3.86
N GLU A 160 27.11 -18.39 3.64
CA GLU A 160 26.98 -17.34 4.66
C GLU A 160 25.58 -17.29 5.25
N LEU A 161 24.53 -17.42 4.43
CA LEU A 161 23.13 -17.43 4.86
C LEU A 161 22.69 -18.77 5.45
N SER A 162 23.43 -19.86 5.20
CA SER A 162 23.08 -21.18 5.73
C SER A 162 23.00 -21.19 7.26
N GLY A 163 23.75 -20.33 7.93
CA GLY A 163 23.72 -20.14 9.38
C GLY A 163 22.40 -19.57 9.92
N LEU A 164 21.60 -18.90 9.08
CA LEU A 164 20.32 -18.32 9.46
C LEU A 164 19.17 -19.37 9.46
N PHE A 165 19.29 -20.41 8.63
CA PHE A 165 18.19 -21.33 8.37
C PHE A 165 18.13 -22.51 9.34
N ASN A 166 16.93 -23.05 9.55
CA ASN A 166 16.63 -24.23 10.37
C ASN A 166 17.00 -24.12 11.86
N ARG A 167 17.40 -22.94 12.32
CA ARG A 167 17.71 -22.61 13.72
C ARG A 167 16.62 -21.73 14.31
N GLU A 168 16.26 -21.94 15.56
CA GLU A 168 15.34 -21.07 16.28
C GLU A 168 16.09 -19.81 16.75
N ILE A 169 15.56 -18.64 16.42
CA ILE A 169 16.11 -17.32 16.76
C ILE A 169 15.21 -16.75 17.84
N ILE A 170 15.77 -16.33 18.96
CA ILE A 170 15.07 -15.60 20.02
C ILE A 170 15.42 -14.13 19.86
N PHE A 171 14.42 -13.30 19.60
CA PHE A 171 14.60 -11.88 19.34
C PHE A 171 14.53 -11.03 20.61
N THR A 172 15.25 -9.90 20.60
CA THR A 172 15.06 -8.81 21.55
C THR A 172 13.77 -8.07 21.22
N GLU A 173 13.39 -7.10 22.07
CA GLU A 173 12.23 -6.24 21.82
C GLU A 173 12.24 -5.68 20.39
N ASN A 174 11.08 -5.74 19.74
CA ASN A 174 10.91 -5.32 18.36
C ASN A 174 9.47 -4.82 18.11
N PRO A 175 9.24 -4.02 17.05
CA PRO A 175 7.95 -3.35 16.82
C PRO A 175 6.76 -4.28 16.58
N ARG A 176 7.04 -5.56 16.29
CA ARG A 176 6.00 -6.56 15.99
C ARG A 176 5.82 -7.59 17.08
N ASN A 177 6.53 -7.44 18.21
CA ASN A 177 6.48 -8.38 19.32
C ASN A 177 6.72 -9.83 18.87
N ILE A 178 7.65 -10.03 17.94
CA ILE A 178 8.09 -11.36 17.51
C ILE A 178 9.08 -11.87 18.55
N GLU A 179 8.70 -12.85 19.32
CA GLU A 179 9.53 -13.41 20.39
C GLU A 179 10.57 -14.38 19.83
N SER A 180 10.14 -15.24 18.92
CA SER A 180 11.06 -16.14 18.22
C SER A 180 10.63 -16.38 16.77
N ALA A 181 11.59 -16.78 15.95
CA ALA A 181 11.31 -17.27 14.60
C ALA A 181 12.26 -18.40 14.20
N LYS A 182 11.77 -19.27 13.33
CA LYS A 182 12.56 -20.26 12.60
C LYS A 182 12.26 -20.15 11.12
N ILE A 183 13.30 -19.98 10.33
CA ILE A 183 13.20 -19.80 8.88
C ILE A 183 13.63 -21.09 8.21
N ILE A 184 12.73 -21.72 7.46
CA ILE A 184 12.92 -23.06 6.91
C ILE A 184 12.78 -22.99 5.38
N PRO A 185 13.86 -23.23 4.61
CA PRO A 185 13.77 -23.32 3.17
C PRO A 185 12.96 -24.54 2.70
N GLU A 186 11.98 -24.33 1.85
CA GLU A 186 11.13 -25.36 1.25
C GLU A 186 11.02 -25.16 -0.27
N GLY A 187 12.00 -25.58 -1.02
CA GLY A 187 12.02 -25.42 -2.48
C GLY A 187 12.04 -23.97 -2.92
N CYS A 188 10.94 -23.46 -3.51
CA CYS A 188 10.84 -22.09 -3.97
C CYS A 188 10.22 -21.13 -2.94
N LYS A 189 10.01 -21.57 -1.72
CA LYS A 189 9.41 -20.79 -0.64
C LYS A 189 10.21 -20.95 0.65
N LEU A 190 10.01 -19.99 1.55
CA LEU A 190 10.43 -20.14 2.95
C LEU A 190 9.18 -20.39 3.79
N ARG A 191 9.28 -21.30 4.74
CA ARG A 191 8.33 -21.42 5.84
C ARG A 191 8.88 -20.67 7.04
N LEU A 192 8.08 -19.77 7.57
CA LEU A 192 8.38 -18.95 8.74
C LEU A 192 7.54 -19.47 9.90
N GLU A 193 8.17 -20.07 10.89
CA GLU A 193 7.51 -20.43 12.15
C GLU A 193 7.85 -19.37 13.19
N MET A 194 6.86 -18.73 13.78
CA MET A 194 7.06 -17.59 14.66
C MET A 194 6.23 -17.73 15.94
N ILE A 195 6.75 -17.21 17.05
CA ILE A 195 5.96 -16.88 18.23
C ILE A 195 5.78 -15.37 18.24
N VAL A 196 4.52 -14.93 18.21
CA VAL A 196 4.15 -13.52 18.20
C VAL A 196 3.11 -13.30 19.29
N GLN A 197 3.45 -12.49 20.30
CA GLN A 197 2.57 -12.26 21.45
C GLN A 197 2.11 -13.57 22.13
N GLY A 198 3.02 -14.52 22.30
CA GLY A 198 2.74 -15.82 22.90
C GLY A 198 2.04 -16.84 21.98
N GLU A 199 1.62 -16.44 20.78
CA GLU A 199 0.93 -17.31 19.84
C GLU A 199 1.84 -17.84 18.74
N LYS A 200 1.73 -19.14 18.44
CA LYS A 200 2.42 -19.74 17.31
C LYS A 200 1.75 -19.34 15.99
N LYS A 201 2.54 -18.76 15.08
CA LYS A 201 2.12 -18.40 13.73
C LYS A 201 3.01 -19.11 12.70
N ILE A 202 2.42 -19.55 11.60
CA ILE A 202 3.15 -20.13 10.46
C ILE A 202 2.79 -19.32 9.22
N ALA A 203 3.81 -18.85 8.51
CA ALA A 203 3.66 -18.12 7.26
C ALA A 203 4.57 -18.70 6.18
N TYR A 204 4.27 -18.37 4.94
CA TYR A 204 5.07 -18.72 3.77
C TYR A 204 5.45 -17.48 2.99
N ALA A 205 6.71 -17.38 2.61
CA ALA A 205 7.23 -16.36 1.72
C ALA A 205 7.67 -16.98 0.39
N GLY A 206 7.32 -16.37 -0.73
CA GLY A 206 7.74 -16.83 -2.06
C GLY A 206 8.96 -16.08 -2.57
N PHE A 207 9.85 -16.75 -3.30
CA PHE A 207 10.99 -16.09 -3.94
C PHE A 207 10.50 -15.13 -5.02
N LYS A 208 10.72 -13.83 -4.81
CA LYS A 208 10.23 -12.77 -5.70
C LYS A 208 8.79 -13.02 -6.20
N SER A 209 7.97 -13.58 -5.33
CA SER A 209 6.56 -13.87 -5.61
C SER A 209 5.77 -13.80 -4.32
N TRP A 210 4.64 -13.12 -4.36
CA TRP A 210 3.80 -12.92 -3.19
C TRP A 210 3.07 -14.21 -2.81
N LYS A 211 3.20 -14.62 -1.55
CA LYS A 211 2.45 -15.75 -0.96
C LYS A 211 1.49 -15.21 0.08
N GLN A 212 0.20 -15.39 -0.15
CA GLN A 212 -0.83 -15.00 0.80
C GLN A 212 -0.89 -15.98 1.97
N ASN A 213 -1.03 -15.41 3.16
CA ASN A 213 -1.15 -16.12 4.43
C ASN A 213 -2.38 -15.60 5.18
N ASP A 214 -3.02 -16.47 5.96
CA ASP A 214 -4.10 -16.13 6.88
C ASP A 214 -3.57 -16.26 8.31
N LEU A 215 -3.00 -15.18 8.85
CA LEU A 215 -2.29 -15.20 10.13
C LEU A 215 -3.16 -14.84 11.33
N TYR A 216 -4.21 -14.06 11.11
CA TYR A 216 -5.10 -13.56 12.15
C TYR A 216 -6.56 -13.68 11.66
N PRO A 217 -7.14 -14.90 11.61
CA PRO A 217 -8.45 -15.14 10.99
C PRO A 217 -9.58 -14.32 11.63
N ASP A 218 -9.43 -13.97 12.89
CA ASP A 218 -10.43 -13.21 13.66
C ASP A 218 -10.26 -11.68 13.54
N ASP A 219 -9.18 -11.20 12.93
CA ASP A 219 -8.92 -9.76 12.72
C ASP A 219 -8.83 -9.46 11.21
N PHE A 220 -9.93 -8.95 10.65
CA PHE A 220 -10.03 -8.64 9.22
C PHE A 220 -8.92 -7.69 8.74
N THR A 221 -8.47 -6.76 9.56
CA THR A 221 -7.43 -5.78 9.19
C THR A 221 -6.04 -6.39 9.12
N LYS A 222 -5.79 -7.45 9.88
CA LYS A 222 -4.50 -8.15 9.96
C LYS A 222 -4.52 -9.54 9.34
N ARG A 223 -5.67 -10.01 8.90
CA ARG A 223 -5.86 -11.39 8.47
C ARG A 223 -4.92 -11.80 7.36
N TYR A 224 -4.89 -11.03 6.29
CA TYR A 224 -4.18 -11.42 5.08
C TYR A 224 -2.83 -10.72 4.97
N HIS A 225 -1.77 -11.50 5.14
CA HIS A 225 -0.41 -11.09 4.88
C HIS A 225 0.09 -11.73 3.59
N SER A 226 0.56 -10.94 2.65
CA SER A 226 1.25 -11.46 1.48
C SER A 226 2.74 -11.24 1.66
N ILE A 227 3.53 -12.33 1.61
CA ILE A 227 4.95 -12.28 1.90
C ILE A 227 5.74 -12.76 0.69
N ALA A 228 6.73 -11.96 0.32
CA ALA A 228 7.73 -12.30 -0.69
C ALA A 228 9.13 -12.18 -0.09
N TYR A 229 10.10 -12.94 -0.62
CA TYR A 229 11.47 -12.85 -0.21
C TYR A 229 12.44 -12.72 -1.39
N GLY A 230 13.57 -12.12 -1.12
CA GLY A 230 14.78 -12.16 -1.91
C GLY A 230 15.96 -12.34 -0.97
N MET A 231 17.11 -12.73 -1.50
CA MET A 231 18.35 -12.83 -0.71
C MET A 231 19.56 -12.54 -1.58
N ASP A 232 20.62 -12.10 -0.97
CA ASP A 232 21.97 -12.07 -1.51
C ASP A 232 22.88 -12.99 -0.68
N GLN A 233 24.18 -12.83 -0.79
CA GLN A 233 25.13 -13.71 -0.09
C GLN A 233 25.05 -13.61 1.43
N GLU A 234 24.71 -12.46 1.98
CA GLU A 234 24.80 -12.15 3.40
C GLU A 234 23.44 -11.83 4.04
N THR A 235 22.44 -11.43 3.24
CA THR A 235 21.20 -10.86 3.77
C THR A 235 19.97 -11.53 3.16
N LEU A 236 19.03 -11.89 4.01
CA LEU A 236 17.65 -12.25 3.65
C LEU A 236 16.76 -11.01 3.74
N TYR A 237 16.01 -10.73 2.69
CA TYR A 237 15.03 -9.66 2.62
C TYR A 237 13.63 -10.24 2.57
N LEU A 238 12.72 -9.72 3.40
CA LEU A 238 11.30 -10.04 3.36
C LEU A 238 10.49 -8.77 3.12
N SER A 239 9.57 -8.83 2.18
CA SER A 239 8.51 -7.83 2.03
C SER A 239 7.19 -8.42 2.48
N VAL A 240 6.50 -7.74 3.38
CA VAL A 240 5.23 -8.16 3.97
C VAL A 240 4.17 -7.12 3.64
N GLY A 241 3.22 -7.46 2.79
CA GLY A 241 2.06 -6.62 2.46
C GLY A 241 0.85 -7.02 3.29
N LEU A 242 0.27 -6.08 4.00
CA LEU A 242 -1.01 -6.26 4.70
C LEU A 242 -2.14 -5.92 3.74
N LEU A 243 -2.72 -6.92 3.08
CA LEU A 243 -3.56 -6.76 1.88
C LEU A 243 -4.81 -5.87 2.07
N ASN A 244 -5.35 -5.80 3.27
CA ASN A 244 -6.53 -4.98 3.56
C ASN A 244 -6.18 -3.56 4.03
N THR A 245 -4.92 -3.15 3.87
CA THR A 245 -4.43 -1.85 4.36
C THR A 245 -3.47 -1.22 3.35
N SER A 246 -3.04 0.01 3.60
CA SER A 246 -1.95 0.67 2.87
C SER A 246 -0.56 0.29 3.39
N TYR A 247 -0.48 -0.60 4.37
CA TYR A 247 0.79 -0.93 5.00
C TYR A 247 1.54 -2.05 4.30
N ARG A 248 2.83 -1.81 4.13
CA ARG A 248 3.83 -2.79 3.74
C ARG A 248 5.04 -2.65 4.65
N GLU A 249 5.64 -3.76 4.99
CA GLU A 249 6.80 -3.82 5.86
C GLU A 249 7.95 -4.50 5.14
N GLU A 250 9.13 -3.96 5.32
CA GLU A 250 10.37 -4.52 4.81
C GLU A 250 11.22 -4.98 5.99
N TYR A 251 11.70 -6.20 5.91
CA TYR A 251 12.63 -6.77 6.88
C TYR A 251 13.92 -7.17 6.18
N SER A 252 15.04 -7.03 6.88
CA SER A 252 16.29 -7.66 6.50
C SER A 252 16.89 -8.43 7.67
N PHE A 253 17.55 -9.54 7.38
CA PHE A 253 18.17 -10.41 8.38
C PHE A 253 19.54 -10.84 7.89
N TRP A 254 20.54 -10.72 8.74
CA TRP A 254 21.88 -11.28 8.49
C TRP A 254 22.51 -11.76 9.79
N VAL A 255 23.50 -12.66 9.69
CA VAL A 255 24.24 -13.18 10.84
C VAL A 255 25.61 -12.49 10.89
N ASN A 256 25.95 -11.93 12.06
CA ASN A 256 27.24 -11.30 12.25
C ASN A 256 28.32 -12.31 12.65
N SER A 257 29.59 -11.83 12.75
CA SER A 257 30.75 -12.66 13.13
C SER A 257 30.67 -13.27 14.56
N LYS A 258 29.72 -12.86 15.36
CA LYS A 258 29.48 -13.39 16.73
C LYS A 258 28.31 -14.38 16.79
N ASP A 259 27.87 -14.90 15.64
CA ASP A 259 26.71 -15.78 15.52
C ASP A 259 25.40 -15.17 16.09
N THR A 260 25.28 -13.84 15.96
CA THR A 260 24.08 -13.10 16.36
C THR A 260 23.34 -12.65 15.10
N VAL A 261 22.03 -12.85 15.09
CA VAL A 261 21.16 -12.33 14.01
C VAL A 261 20.95 -10.84 14.22
N ILE A 262 21.23 -10.07 13.20
CA ILE A 262 20.85 -8.66 13.14
C ILE A 262 19.64 -8.56 12.23
N ALA A 263 18.62 -7.85 12.68
CA ALA A 263 17.39 -7.65 11.93
C ALA A 263 17.05 -6.16 11.81
N THR A 264 16.47 -5.77 10.70
CA THR A 264 15.84 -4.46 10.55
C THR A 264 14.37 -4.62 10.19
N TRP A 265 13.58 -3.63 10.55
CA TRP A 265 12.20 -3.46 10.16
C TRP A 265 11.95 -2.03 9.70
N ARG A 266 11.23 -1.86 8.61
CA ARG A 266 10.85 -0.56 8.07
C ARG A 266 9.43 -0.62 7.47
N PRO A 267 8.49 0.23 7.93
CA PRO A 267 7.19 0.38 7.27
C PRO A 267 7.32 1.27 6.03
N ASN A 268 6.45 1.05 5.02
CA ASN A 268 6.37 1.94 3.85
C ASN A 268 5.80 3.32 4.21
N VAL A 269 4.86 3.36 5.17
CA VAL A 269 4.21 4.58 5.65
C VAL A 269 4.06 4.53 7.18
N THR A 270 4.05 5.70 7.80
CA THR A 270 3.87 5.86 9.25
C THR A 270 3.09 7.13 9.53
N TYR A 271 2.29 7.13 10.60
CA TYR A 271 1.66 8.34 11.15
C TYR A 271 2.61 9.21 12.00
N LEU A 272 3.86 8.81 12.15
CA LEU A 272 4.86 9.58 12.87
C LEU A 272 5.58 10.54 11.89
N PRO A 273 5.14 11.78 11.74
CA PRO A 273 5.70 12.72 10.75
C PRO A 273 7.17 13.05 11.04
N GLU A 274 7.60 12.91 12.30
CA GLU A 274 8.96 13.19 12.74
C GLU A 274 9.97 12.09 12.34
N GLN A 275 9.50 10.93 11.90
CA GLN A 275 10.34 9.79 11.54
C GLN A 275 9.91 9.15 10.21
N PRO A 276 9.95 9.88 9.09
CA PRO A 276 9.49 9.38 7.81
C PRO A 276 10.32 8.19 7.30
N ASP A 277 11.59 8.09 7.71
CA ASP A 277 12.53 7.03 7.31
C ASP A 277 12.87 6.08 8.46
N MET A 278 11.91 5.85 9.34
CA MET A 278 12.09 4.98 10.49
C MET A 278 12.56 3.59 10.07
N VAL A 279 13.78 3.24 10.49
CA VAL A 279 14.30 1.88 10.44
C VAL A 279 14.55 1.43 11.87
N TRP A 280 13.83 0.41 12.29
CA TRP A 280 14.04 -0.19 13.59
C TRP A 280 15.04 -1.33 13.47
N LYS A 281 16.11 -1.30 14.27
CA LYS A 281 17.13 -2.35 14.33
C LYS A 281 17.01 -3.12 15.63
N PHE A 282 16.98 -4.44 15.54
CA PHE A 282 16.92 -5.34 16.68
C PHE A 282 17.82 -6.56 16.46
N THR A 283 18.01 -7.37 17.48
CA THR A 283 18.91 -8.52 17.44
C THR A 283 18.20 -9.79 17.83
N GLY A 284 18.76 -10.91 17.45
CA GLY A 284 18.33 -12.23 17.88
C GLY A 284 19.51 -13.15 18.13
N ASN A 285 19.37 -14.03 19.12
CA ASN A 285 20.34 -15.08 19.40
C ASN A 285 19.73 -16.44 19.06
N PHE A 286 20.57 -17.33 18.55
CA PHE A 286 20.12 -18.69 18.34
C PHE A 286 19.90 -19.40 19.66
N LYS A 287 18.82 -20.15 19.73
CA LYS A 287 18.51 -20.98 20.86
C LYS A 287 19.53 -22.12 20.95
N SER A 288 20.17 -22.25 22.12
CA SER A 288 21.10 -23.35 22.44
C SER A 288 20.42 -24.72 22.45
#